data_e0b47a1232b43f48510efd4633741d1a
#
_entry.id   e0b47a1232b43f48510efd4633741d1a
#
_cell.length_a   1.000
_cell.length_b   1.000
_cell.length_c   1.000
_cell.angle_alpha   90.00
_cell.angle_beta   90.00
_cell.angle_gamma   90.00
#
_symmetry.space_group_name_H-M   'P 1'
#
loop_
_entity.id
_entity.type
_entity.pdbx_description
1 polymer ?
#
loop_
_entity_poly.entity_id
_entity_poly.type
_entity_poly.pdbx_seq_one_letter_code
_entity_poly.pdbx_strand_id
1 'polypeptide(L)'
;MIKPALKTIGLLARLALFAVTVMSAFQARAAEQPIPKPDSKPADMSKPVQVFILLGQSNMVGLGRIEAGDKGKPEGSLEHAVKSKMKYLYLVDVAGTWSTRKDVRFVRMMQGNGLMNNEWLGVAQPGQLFKSSTIGVEFGIGHLVGNAVDAPVMILKSCIGNRALGWHLLPPGSVRFEEGDKVYAGYRDAPDSWAKGTEPTPPVIKEGAVTLKGDNPAGWYAGKQYDDDTADAKKVLADLDKHYPGAKGHEVAGFFYWQGEKDAGNPVWAAHYEKNLVQLIKALRKDFNSPNAKFVLGTMGESIKGKGGNGGKILEAHLAVDGATGKYPEFKGNVATIYTHPMAQGGSGNGHYGGKAEVYMDVGEAMGQAMVELLKK
;
A
#
# COMPACT_ATOMS: atom_id res chain seq x y z
N MET A 1 -67.76 4.76 -5.23
CA MET A 1 -67.06 4.28 -4.03
C MET A 1 -65.72 3.72 -4.45
N ILE A 2 -64.68 4.54 -4.40
CA ILE A 2 -63.29 4.13 -4.67
C ILE A 2 -62.37 4.86 -3.67
N LYS A 3 -61.72 4.12 -2.81
CA LYS A 3 -60.49 4.41 -2.05
C LYS A 3 -60.05 3.12 -1.36
N PRO A 4 -58.77 2.79 -1.08
CA PRO A 4 -57.57 3.60 -1.07
C PRO A 4 -56.36 2.90 -1.71
N ALA A 5 -55.44 3.65 -2.28
CA ALA A 5 -54.08 3.18 -2.58
C ALA A 5 -53.08 4.32 -2.33
N LEU A 6 -52.76 4.63 -1.08
CA LEU A 6 -51.79 5.68 -0.76
C LEU A 6 -51.10 5.48 0.61
N LYS A 7 -50.64 4.25 0.95
CA LYS A 7 -49.88 4.03 2.20
C LYS A 7 -48.56 3.25 2.06
N THR A 8 -48.20 2.74 0.87
CA THR A 8 -47.04 1.85 0.74
C THR A 8 -45.77 2.56 0.24
N ILE A 9 -45.87 3.78 -0.31
CA ILE A 9 -44.71 4.51 -0.87
C ILE A 9 -43.85 5.20 0.20
N GLY A 10 -44.44 5.53 1.35
CA GLY A 10 -43.77 6.25 2.43
C GLY A 10 -42.73 5.45 3.25
N LEU A 11 -42.87 4.12 3.26
CA LEU A 11 -42.02 3.25 4.10
C LEU A 11 -40.70 2.88 3.42
N LEU A 12 -40.70 2.70 2.11
CA LEU A 12 -39.49 2.39 1.32
C LEU A 12 -38.55 3.61 1.17
N ALA A 13 -39.13 4.81 1.08
CA ALA A 13 -38.34 6.06 1.02
C ALA A 13 -37.64 6.38 2.36
N ARG A 14 -38.24 6.01 3.50
CA ARG A 14 -37.62 6.20 4.83
C ARG A 14 -36.50 5.19 5.12
N LEU A 15 -36.59 3.96 4.62
CA LEU A 15 -35.53 2.96 4.77
C LEU A 15 -34.31 3.27 3.90
N ALA A 16 -34.49 3.81 2.69
CA ALA A 16 -33.39 4.23 1.82
C ALA A 16 -32.66 5.46 2.39
N LEU A 17 -33.38 6.40 3.00
CA LEU A 17 -32.76 7.58 3.61
C LEU A 17 -31.97 7.23 4.88
N PHE A 18 -32.41 6.22 5.64
CA PHE A 18 -31.71 5.76 6.85
C PHE A 18 -30.42 5.00 6.53
N ALA A 19 -30.38 4.22 5.44
CA ALA A 19 -29.20 3.52 4.98
C ALA A 19 -28.12 4.47 4.44
N VAL A 20 -28.50 5.53 3.73
CA VAL A 20 -27.56 6.55 3.23
C VAL A 20 -26.98 7.40 4.36
N THR A 21 -27.75 7.72 5.40
CA THR A 21 -27.27 8.51 6.54
C THR A 21 -26.35 7.71 7.46
N VAL A 22 -26.51 6.39 7.57
CA VAL A 22 -25.61 5.54 8.36
C VAL A 22 -24.28 5.33 7.63
N MET A 23 -24.27 5.20 6.29
CA MET A 23 -23.01 5.10 5.52
C MET A 23 -22.18 6.38 5.54
N SER A 24 -22.79 7.56 5.47
CA SER A 24 -22.08 8.84 5.58
C SER A 24 -21.57 9.12 6.99
N ALA A 25 -22.24 8.64 8.04
CA ALA A 25 -21.78 8.79 9.42
C ALA A 25 -20.55 7.89 9.74
N PHE A 26 -20.36 6.75 9.05
CA PHE A 26 -19.21 5.90 9.28
C PHE A 26 -17.91 6.48 8.66
N GLN A 27 -17.99 7.17 7.53
CA GLN A 27 -16.84 7.86 6.93
C GLN A 27 -16.45 9.16 7.67
N ALA A 28 -17.39 9.84 8.30
CA ALA A 28 -17.13 11.08 9.06
C ALA A 28 -16.60 10.83 10.49
N ARG A 29 -16.81 9.64 11.05
CA ARG A 29 -16.45 9.37 12.45
C ARG A 29 -15.00 8.90 12.64
N ALA A 30 -14.29 8.55 11.56
CA ALA A 30 -12.87 8.18 11.61
C ALA A 30 -11.91 9.38 11.78
N ALA A 31 -12.42 10.62 11.69
CA ALA A 31 -11.61 11.85 11.70
C ALA A 31 -11.51 12.54 13.08
N GLU A 32 -12.15 12.04 14.14
CA GLU A 32 -12.36 12.82 15.37
C GLU A 32 -11.53 12.44 16.60
N GLN A 33 -10.76 11.35 16.56
CA GLN A 33 -9.90 11.06 17.72
C GLN A 33 -8.44 11.29 17.32
N PRO A 34 -7.74 12.21 18.00
CA PRO A 34 -6.32 12.44 17.72
C PRO A 34 -5.55 11.14 17.99
N ILE A 35 -4.71 10.74 17.04
CA ILE A 35 -3.82 9.57 17.21
C ILE A 35 -2.96 9.84 18.44
N PRO A 36 -2.94 8.93 19.44
CA PRO A 36 -2.15 9.13 20.64
C PRO A 36 -0.66 9.22 20.32
N LYS A 37 0.06 10.06 21.05
CA LYS A 37 1.53 10.07 21.01
C LYS A 37 2.05 8.73 21.51
N PRO A 38 3.17 8.23 20.97
CA PRO A 38 3.81 7.04 21.48
C PRO A 38 4.26 7.25 22.94
N ASP A 39 4.12 6.24 23.76
CA ASP A 39 4.49 6.28 25.19
C ASP A 39 6.00 6.18 25.44
N SER A 40 6.79 6.09 24.36
CA SER A 40 8.26 5.98 24.36
C SER A 40 8.80 4.74 25.06
N LYS A 41 7.96 3.73 25.35
CA LYS A 41 8.39 2.47 25.94
C LYS A 41 8.79 1.45 24.87
N PRO A 42 9.74 0.55 25.17
CA PRO A 42 9.95 -0.64 24.36
C PRO A 42 8.71 -1.54 24.38
N ALA A 43 8.54 -2.30 23.31
CA ALA A 43 7.50 -3.32 23.23
C ALA A 43 7.76 -4.49 24.21
N ASP A 44 6.73 -5.29 24.47
CA ASP A 44 6.86 -6.56 25.19
C ASP A 44 7.58 -7.60 24.31
N MET A 45 8.89 -7.74 24.53
CA MET A 45 9.78 -8.64 23.80
C MET A 45 9.57 -10.13 24.10
N SER A 46 8.62 -10.48 24.97
CA SER A 46 8.20 -11.88 25.17
C SER A 46 7.32 -12.39 24.02
N LYS A 47 6.71 -11.49 23.26
CA LYS A 47 5.83 -11.77 22.12
C LYS A 47 6.58 -11.77 20.78
N PRO A 48 6.10 -12.51 19.76
CA PRO A 48 6.68 -12.44 18.42
C PRO A 48 6.46 -11.07 17.79
N VAL A 49 7.41 -10.65 16.95
CA VAL A 49 7.31 -9.41 16.19
C VAL A 49 6.15 -9.51 15.19
N GLN A 50 5.21 -8.60 15.26
CA GLN A 50 4.13 -8.48 14.29
C GLN A 50 4.62 -7.71 13.06
N VAL A 51 4.76 -8.41 11.94
CA VAL A 51 5.33 -7.87 10.71
C VAL A 51 4.24 -7.43 9.77
N PHE A 52 4.33 -6.18 9.31
CA PHE A 52 3.49 -5.61 8.27
C PHE A 52 4.34 -5.31 7.05
N ILE A 53 4.05 -5.99 5.93
CA ILE A 53 4.84 -5.87 4.70
C ILE A 53 4.16 -4.87 3.75
N LEU A 54 4.90 -3.84 3.33
CA LEU A 54 4.45 -2.79 2.44
C LEU A 54 5.00 -3.03 1.04
N LEU A 55 4.12 -3.20 0.06
CA LEU A 55 4.42 -3.51 -1.33
C LEU A 55 3.70 -2.53 -2.27
N GLY A 56 4.20 -2.35 -3.47
CA GLY A 56 3.56 -1.47 -4.46
C GLY A 56 4.55 -0.81 -5.41
N GLN A 57 4.28 0.46 -5.74
CA GLN A 57 5.17 1.26 -6.60
C GLN A 57 5.51 2.62 -5.94
N SER A 58 5.81 3.65 -6.74
CA SER A 58 6.32 4.94 -6.26
C SER A 58 5.49 5.60 -5.15
N ASN A 59 4.16 5.45 -5.15
CA ASN A 59 3.32 5.97 -4.07
C ASN A 59 3.57 5.21 -2.76
N MET A 60 3.80 3.90 -2.81
CA MET A 60 4.21 3.12 -1.63
C MET A 60 5.66 3.45 -1.22
N VAL A 61 6.57 3.69 -2.19
CA VAL A 61 7.93 4.16 -1.89
C VAL A 61 7.89 5.43 -1.02
N GLY A 62 7.03 6.39 -1.37
CA GLY A 62 6.83 7.61 -0.63
C GLY A 62 7.68 8.78 -1.16
N LEU A 63 7.00 9.87 -1.52
CA LEU A 63 7.59 11.07 -2.09
C LEU A 63 7.08 12.35 -1.41
N GLY A 64 6.48 12.24 -0.23
CA GLY A 64 6.07 13.36 0.61
C GLY A 64 7.30 14.06 1.19
N ARG A 65 7.47 15.35 0.93
CA ARG A 65 8.63 16.11 1.40
C ARG A 65 8.62 16.29 2.92
N ILE A 66 9.74 16.05 3.58
CA ILE A 66 9.88 16.32 5.03
C ILE A 66 10.02 17.83 5.25
N GLU A 67 10.96 18.46 4.54
CA GLU A 67 11.28 19.89 4.63
C GLU A 67 10.93 20.62 3.34
N ALA A 68 10.96 21.94 3.36
CA ALA A 68 10.69 22.77 2.18
C ALA A 68 11.69 22.54 1.03
N GLY A 69 12.92 22.17 1.35
CA GLY A 69 14.06 22.13 0.41
C GLY A 69 14.52 23.54 -0.03
N ASP A 70 15.68 23.63 -0.64
CA ASP A 70 16.36 24.91 -0.96
C ASP A 70 15.58 25.83 -1.92
N LYS A 71 14.66 25.27 -2.73
CA LYS A 71 13.85 26.01 -3.71
C LYS A 71 12.34 25.77 -3.53
N GLY A 72 11.98 25.06 -2.48
CA GLY A 72 10.59 24.67 -2.23
C GLY A 72 9.84 25.68 -1.38
N LYS A 73 8.55 25.82 -1.66
CA LYS A 73 7.64 26.46 -0.72
C LYS A 73 7.45 25.55 0.48
N PRO A 74 7.36 26.07 1.73
CA PRO A 74 7.14 25.25 2.92
C PRO A 74 5.82 24.48 2.84
N GLU A 75 4.81 25.03 2.17
CA GLU A 75 3.51 24.42 1.99
C GLU A 75 3.61 23.05 1.31
N GLY A 76 3.00 22.05 1.93
CA GLY A 76 3.03 20.66 1.49
C GLY A 76 4.18 19.83 2.07
N SER A 77 5.14 20.42 2.82
CA SER A 77 6.09 19.65 3.61
C SER A 77 5.47 19.13 4.91
N LEU A 78 6.03 18.05 5.46
CA LEU A 78 5.61 17.49 6.73
C LEU A 78 5.85 18.49 7.87
N GLU A 79 7.00 19.15 7.84
CA GLU A 79 7.35 20.15 8.83
C GLU A 79 6.32 21.29 8.88
N HIS A 80 5.89 21.80 7.73
CA HIS A 80 4.84 22.81 7.65
C HIS A 80 3.49 22.29 8.16
N ALA A 81 3.13 21.05 7.80
CA ALA A 81 1.89 20.43 8.29
C ALA A 81 1.89 20.33 9.83
N VAL A 82 3.01 19.94 10.43
CA VAL A 82 3.13 19.82 11.90
C VAL A 82 3.21 21.20 12.59
N LYS A 83 4.13 22.05 12.15
CA LYS A 83 4.42 23.31 12.84
C LYS A 83 3.39 24.43 12.60
N SER A 84 2.87 24.52 11.37
CA SER A 84 1.98 25.62 10.97
C SER A 84 0.51 25.23 10.95
N LYS A 85 0.19 23.97 10.59
CA LYS A 85 -1.19 23.49 10.53
C LYS A 85 -1.61 22.66 11.75
N MET A 86 -0.68 22.38 12.66
CA MET A 86 -0.91 21.57 13.86
C MET A 86 -1.47 20.17 13.57
N LYS A 87 -1.10 19.59 12.41
CA LYS A 87 -1.45 18.23 12.03
C LYS A 87 -0.38 17.22 12.47
N TYR A 88 -0.75 15.96 12.60
CA TYR A 88 0.17 14.86 12.90
C TYR A 88 1.04 15.07 14.15
N LEU A 89 0.48 15.68 15.19
CA LEU A 89 1.19 16.05 16.42
C LEU A 89 1.75 14.86 17.19
N TYR A 90 1.33 13.64 16.86
CA TYR A 90 1.91 12.42 17.40
C TYR A 90 3.33 12.13 16.88
N LEU A 91 3.77 12.82 15.82
CA LEU A 91 5.13 12.71 15.27
C LEU A 91 6.16 13.52 16.05
N VAL A 92 5.72 14.38 16.96
CA VAL A 92 6.61 15.26 17.75
C VAL A 92 6.32 15.14 19.24
N ASP A 93 7.37 15.36 20.04
CA ASP A 93 7.27 15.45 21.49
C ASP A 93 6.63 16.80 21.94
N VAL A 94 6.66 17.06 23.23
CA VAL A 94 6.11 18.30 23.80
C VAL A 94 6.93 19.54 23.46
N ALA A 95 8.21 19.37 23.10
CA ALA A 95 9.11 20.45 22.66
C ALA A 95 9.03 20.71 21.14
N GLY A 96 8.23 19.92 20.38
CA GLY A 96 8.12 20.03 18.93
C GLY A 96 9.26 19.32 18.17
N THR A 97 10.05 18.50 18.85
CA THR A 97 11.13 17.68 18.25
C THR A 97 10.54 16.37 17.71
N TRP A 98 11.05 15.89 16.59
CA TRP A 98 10.61 14.61 16.02
C TRP A 98 10.78 13.46 17.01
N SER A 99 9.68 12.78 17.28
CA SER A 99 9.64 11.62 18.17
C SER A 99 10.08 10.34 17.44
N THR A 100 10.63 9.41 18.21
CA THR A 100 10.98 8.07 17.74
C THR A 100 10.23 7.03 18.57
N ARG A 101 9.59 6.08 17.92
CA ARG A 101 9.00 4.93 18.59
C ARG A 101 10.12 3.95 19.01
N LYS A 102 9.93 3.27 20.13
CA LYS A 102 10.84 2.21 20.63
C LYS A 102 10.24 0.82 20.52
N ASP A 103 9.05 0.71 19.98
CA ASP A 103 8.21 -0.47 19.81
C ASP A 103 7.97 -0.83 18.35
N VAL A 104 8.22 0.12 17.41
CA VAL A 104 8.04 -0.08 15.97
C VAL A 104 9.36 0.11 15.24
N ARG A 105 9.83 -0.93 14.55
CA ARG A 105 10.97 -0.88 13.64
C ARG A 105 10.49 -0.56 12.23
N PHE A 106 11.25 0.27 11.53
CA PHE A 106 11.11 0.51 10.11
C PHE A 106 12.30 -0.08 9.36
N VAL A 107 12.02 -1.06 8.51
CA VAL A 107 13.02 -1.70 7.64
C VAL A 107 12.58 -1.50 6.20
N ARG A 108 13.48 -1.00 5.36
CA ARG A 108 13.20 -0.78 3.95
C ARG A 108 14.26 -1.43 3.08
N MET A 109 13.79 -2.33 2.22
CA MET A 109 14.55 -2.91 1.12
C MET A 109 14.15 -2.22 -0.20
N MET A 110 15.06 -2.13 -1.13
CA MET A 110 14.77 -1.64 -2.47
C MET A 110 15.64 -2.38 -3.47
N GLN A 111 15.02 -3.01 -4.45
CA GLN A 111 15.71 -3.73 -5.52
C GLN A 111 16.84 -2.88 -6.11
N GLY A 112 18.01 -3.47 -6.26
CA GLY A 112 19.21 -2.82 -6.79
C GLY A 112 19.94 -1.89 -5.82
N ASN A 113 19.34 -1.55 -4.67
CA ASN A 113 19.95 -0.73 -3.62
C ASN A 113 20.14 -1.50 -2.31
N GLY A 114 19.46 -2.63 -2.13
CA GLY A 114 19.52 -3.42 -0.90
C GLY A 114 18.82 -2.77 0.28
N LEU A 115 19.44 -2.82 1.46
CA LEU A 115 18.91 -2.27 2.70
C LEU A 115 19.06 -0.74 2.72
N MET A 116 17.92 -0.04 2.72
CA MET A 116 17.83 1.43 2.71
C MET A 116 17.64 2.01 4.10
N ASN A 117 16.76 1.39 4.91
CA ASN A 117 16.47 1.81 6.29
C ASN A 117 16.45 0.60 7.20
N ASN A 118 16.95 0.76 8.43
CA ASN A 118 16.89 -0.23 9.50
C ASN A 118 16.97 0.49 10.86
N GLU A 119 15.89 1.16 11.22
CA GLU A 119 15.86 2.04 12.39
C GLU A 119 14.52 1.95 13.13
N TRP A 120 14.47 2.50 14.33
CA TRP A 120 13.22 2.75 15.03
C TRP A 120 12.38 3.78 14.26
N LEU A 121 11.07 3.58 14.17
CA LEU A 121 10.19 4.45 13.40
C LEU A 121 10.21 5.88 13.95
N GLY A 122 10.70 6.80 13.15
CA GLY A 122 10.77 8.22 13.47
C GLY A 122 11.24 9.03 12.27
N VAL A 123 10.84 10.30 12.22
CA VAL A 123 11.26 11.23 11.18
C VAL A 123 12.66 11.72 11.48
N ALA A 124 13.54 11.75 10.48
CA ALA A 124 14.88 12.35 10.57
C ALA A 124 15.74 11.84 11.76
N GLN A 125 15.94 10.52 11.86
CA GLN A 125 16.75 9.92 12.91
C GLN A 125 18.25 10.20 12.76
N PRO A 126 18.98 10.50 13.85
CA PRO A 126 20.44 10.47 13.85
C PRO A 126 20.96 9.06 13.50
N GLY A 127 21.94 8.99 12.60
CA GLY A 127 22.56 7.71 12.21
C GLY A 127 21.75 6.86 11.24
N GLN A 128 20.74 7.41 10.57
CA GLN A 128 20.01 6.73 9.49
C GLN A 128 20.99 6.24 8.42
N LEU A 129 20.86 4.97 8.00
CA LEU A 129 21.63 4.38 6.91
C LEU A 129 21.44 5.17 5.61
N PHE A 130 20.23 5.65 5.38
CA PHE A 130 19.86 6.48 4.25
C PHE A 130 19.01 7.66 4.72
N LYS A 131 19.58 8.87 4.70
CA LYS A 131 18.85 10.10 5.03
C LYS A 131 17.85 10.41 3.93
N SER A 132 16.62 9.97 4.11
CA SER A 132 15.53 10.29 3.19
C SER A 132 15.07 11.73 3.40
N SER A 133 14.95 12.48 2.31
CA SER A 133 14.26 13.79 2.30
C SER A 133 12.74 13.65 2.16
N THR A 134 12.24 12.41 2.03
CA THR A 134 10.83 12.12 1.78
C THR A 134 10.29 11.05 2.72
N ILE A 135 8.97 11.09 2.91
CA ILE A 135 8.19 10.10 3.65
C ILE A 135 7.16 9.43 2.73
N GLY A 136 6.68 8.28 3.16
CA GLY A 136 5.52 7.59 2.59
C GLY A 136 4.47 7.30 3.66
N VAL A 137 3.63 6.32 3.39
CA VAL A 137 2.53 5.90 4.27
C VAL A 137 2.98 5.21 5.56
N GLU A 138 4.25 4.80 5.65
CA GLU A 138 4.80 4.02 6.78
C GLU A 138 4.64 4.70 8.13
N PHE A 139 4.66 6.04 8.17
CA PHE A 139 4.53 6.78 9.43
C PHE A 139 3.10 6.73 9.97
N GLY A 140 2.09 7.02 9.15
CA GLY A 140 0.69 6.88 9.54
C GLY A 140 0.35 5.44 9.92
N ILE A 141 0.73 4.47 9.09
CA ILE A 141 0.55 3.04 9.37
C ILE A 141 1.22 2.65 10.67
N GLY A 142 2.52 2.92 10.83
CA GLY A 142 3.30 2.45 11.95
C GLY A 142 2.87 3.04 13.29
N HIS A 143 2.41 4.30 13.32
CA HIS A 143 1.85 4.88 14.53
C HIS A 143 0.51 4.25 14.92
N LEU A 144 -0.39 3.99 13.97
CA LEU A 144 -1.67 3.38 14.26
C LEU A 144 -1.55 1.91 14.67
N VAL A 145 -0.82 1.11 13.93
CA VAL A 145 -0.65 -0.31 14.30
C VAL A 145 0.19 -0.46 15.58
N GLY A 146 1.23 0.37 15.77
CA GLY A 146 2.02 0.36 17.00
C GLY A 146 1.23 0.76 18.25
N ASN A 147 0.23 1.64 18.12
CA ASN A 147 -0.66 1.98 19.24
C ASN A 147 -1.69 0.88 19.54
N ALA A 148 -2.03 0.05 18.56
CA ALA A 148 -3.09 -0.95 18.66
C ALA A 148 -2.60 -2.36 18.98
N VAL A 149 -1.34 -2.67 18.66
CA VAL A 149 -0.76 -4.01 18.80
C VAL A 149 0.11 -4.04 20.06
N ASP A 150 -0.28 -4.87 21.03
CA ASP A 150 0.50 -5.09 22.25
C ASP A 150 1.59 -6.15 22.01
N ALA A 151 2.52 -5.86 21.09
CA ALA A 151 3.67 -6.68 20.73
C ALA A 151 4.70 -5.83 19.96
N PRO A 152 5.95 -6.30 19.78
CA PRO A 152 6.91 -5.65 18.89
C PRO A 152 6.36 -5.57 17.45
N VAL A 153 6.51 -4.43 16.79
CA VAL A 153 6.01 -4.20 15.43
C VAL A 153 7.16 -3.94 14.47
N MET A 154 7.11 -4.55 13.29
CA MET A 154 8.00 -4.22 12.17
C MET A 154 7.18 -3.77 10.97
N ILE A 155 7.46 -2.57 10.48
CA ILE A 155 7.03 -2.07 9.17
C ILE A 155 8.14 -2.39 8.18
N LEU A 156 7.91 -3.41 7.35
CA LEU A 156 8.87 -3.90 6.36
C LEU A 156 8.45 -3.46 4.97
N LYS A 157 9.09 -2.45 4.43
CA LYS A 157 8.82 -1.93 3.09
C LYS A 157 9.76 -2.57 2.07
N SER A 158 9.20 -3.23 1.04
CA SER A 158 9.94 -3.79 -0.10
C SER A 158 9.23 -3.40 -1.38
N CYS A 159 9.66 -2.34 -2.04
CA CYS A 159 9.05 -1.84 -3.26
C CYS A 159 9.95 -0.85 -4.00
N ILE A 160 9.70 -0.70 -5.30
CA ILE A 160 10.36 0.27 -6.17
C ILE A 160 9.35 0.95 -7.10
N GLY A 161 9.65 2.15 -7.59
CA GLY A 161 8.75 2.91 -8.46
C GLY A 161 8.54 2.31 -9.86
N ASN A 162 7.47 2.76 -10.54
CA ASN A 162 7.16 2.46 -11.93
C ASN A 162 7.01 0.97 -12.24
N ARG A 163 6.22 0.24 -11.44
CA ARG A 163 5.98 -1.20 -11.58
C ARG A 163 4.50 -1.50 -11.78
N ALA A 164 4.18 -2.29 -12.82
CA ALA A 164 2.84 -2.77 -13.14
C ALA A 164 2.56 -4.12 -12.48
N LEU A 165 1.33 -4.32 -12.03
CA LEU A 165 0.84 -5.61 -11.59
C LEU A 165 0.67 -6.58 -12.76
N GLY A 166 0.33 -6.06 -13.95
CA GLY A 166 0.15 -6.84 -15.17
C GLY A 166 1.45 -7.42 -15.75
N TRP A 167 2.63 -7.03 -15.24
CA TRP A 167 3.92 -7.54 -15.72
C TRP A 167 4.93 -7.67 -14.57
N HIS A 168 5.40 -6.56 -14.00
CA HIS A 168 6.53 -6.55 -13.07
C HIS A 168 6.24 -7.27 -11.76
N LEU A 169 5.03 -7.07 -11.22
CA LEU A 169 4.54 -7.65 -9.96
C LEU A 169 3.60 -8.85 -10.22
N LEU A 170 3.58 -9.40 -11.44
CA LEU A 170 2.68 -10.50 -11.78
C LEU A 170 2.91 -11.68 -10.83
N PRO A 171 1.91 -12.10 -10.04
CA PRO A 171 2.13 -13.07 -8.97
C PRO A 171 2.23 -14.50 -9.48
N PRO A 172 2.86 -15.41 -8.71
CA PRO A 172 2.85 -16.85 -9.01
C PRO A 172 1.43 -17.40 -9.23
N GLY A 173 1.29 -18.27 -10.22
CA GLY A 173 0.00 -18.85 -10.62
C GLY A 173 -0.75 -18.03 -11.69
N SER A 174 -0.21 -16.88 -12.10
CA SER A 174 -0.74 -16.16 -13.27
C SER A 174 -0.39 -16.91 -14.55
N VAL A 175 -1.41 -17.14 -15.39
CA VAL A 175 -1.26 -17.90 -16.65
C VAL A 175 -1.24 -16.97 -17.84
N ARG A 176 -0.65 -17.44 -18.94
CA ARG A 176 -0.72 -16.79 -20.27
C ARG A 176 -2.18 -16.59 -20.67
N PHE A 177 -2.43 -15.54 -21.42
CA PHE A 177 -3.72 -15.32 -22.06
C PHE A 177 -3.55 -14.66 -23.42
N GLU A 178 -4.57 -14.78 -24.26
CA GLU A 178 -4.58 -14.20 -25.59
C GLU A 178 -5.53 -13.00 -25.63
N GLU A 179 -5.10 -11.91 -26.26
CA GLU A 179 -5.95 -10.76 -26.56
C GLU A 179 -5.53 -10.13 -27.89
N GLY A 180 -6.47 -10.03 -28.83
CA GLY A 180 -6.19 -9.61 -30.20
C GLY A 180 -5.26 -10.60 -30.92
N ASP A 181 -4.19 -10.07 -31.48
CA ASP A 181 -3.14 -10.81 -32.20
C ASP A 181 -1.94 -11.19 -31.32
N LYS A 182 -2.06 -11.02 -30.00
CA LYS A 182 -0.96 -11.26 -29.05
C LYS A 182 -1.30 -12.32 -28.01
N VAL A 183 -0.24 -12.96 -27.53
CA VAL A 183 -0.19 -13.72 -26.29
C VAL A 183 0.51 -12.87 -25.24
N TYR A 184 -0.09 -12.73 -24.06
CA TYR A 184 0.48 -12.03 -22.92
C TYR A 184 1.08 -13.02 -21.93
N ALA A 185 2.16 -12.60 -21.31
CA ALA A 185 2.97 -13.40 -20.41
C ALA A 185 2.18 -13.91 -19.19
N GLY A 186 2.40 -15.15 -18.85
CA GLY A 186 2.14 -15.67 -17.51
C GLY A 186 3.35 -15.46 -16.60
N TYR A 187 3.22 -15.86 -15.34
CA TYR A 187 4.30 -15.72 -14.36
C TYR A 187 5.57 -16.45 -14.82
N ARG A 188 6.70 -15.72 -14.80
CA ARG A 188 8.04 -16.10 -15.27
C ARG A 188 8.22 -16.18 -16.78
N ASP A 189 7.24 -15.81 -17.57
CA ASP A 189 7.44 -15.63 -19.00
C ASP A 189 8.19 -14.33 -19.32
N ALA A 190 8.83 -14.29 -20.50
CA ALA A 190 9.42 -13.10 -21.11
C ALA A 190 9.40 -13.25 -22.63
N PRO A 191 9.19 -12.18 -23.40
CA PRO A 191 8.85 -10.81 -22.99
C PRO A 191 7.43 -10.67 -22.43
N ASP A 192 6.97 -9.43 -22.19
CA ASP A 192 5.62 -9.15 -21.67
C ASP A 192 4.49 -9.61 -22.60
N SER A 193 4.75 -9.63 -23.90
CA SER A 193 3.83 -10.16 -24.92
C SER A 193 4.57 -10.51 -26.20
N TRP A 194 3.98 -11.38 -27.02
CA TRP A 194 4.48 -11.77 -28.34
C TRP A 194 3.33 -12.06 -29.31
N ALA A 195 3.63 -12.17 -30.60
CA ALA A 195 2.62 -12.45 -31.63
C ALA A 195 2.00 -13.83 -31.44
N LYS A 196 0.70 -13.95 -31.59
CA LYS A 196 -0.03 -15.23 -31.56
C LYS A 196 0.48 -16.18 -32.65
N GLY A 197 0.66 -17.43 -32.30
CA GLY A 197 1.22 -18.44 -33.18
C GLY A 197 2.77 -18.43 -33.29
N THR A 198 3.44 -17.59 -32.48
CA THR A 198 4.91 -17.62 -32.36
C THR A 198 5.31 -18.02 -30.94
N GLU A 199 6.54 -18.50 -30.79
CA GLU A 199 7.12 -18.73 -29.47
C GLU A 199 7.81 -17.47 -28.95
N PRO A 200 7.74 -17.19 -27.64
CA PRO A 200 8.45 -16.07 -27.07
C PRO A 200 9.97 -16.26 -27.20
N THR A 201 10.68 -15.20 -27.55
CA THR A 201 12.14 -15.17 -27.49
C THR A 201 12.56 -14.58 -26.15
N PRO A 202 13.01 -15.40 -25.19
CA PRO A 202 13.45 -14.87 -23.90
C PRO A 202 14.60 -13.88 -24.08
N PRO A 203 14.65 -12.79 -23.32
CA PRO A 203 15.77 -11.87 -23.38
C PRO A 203 17.06 -12.59 -22.97
N VAL A 204 18.14 -12.37 -23.73
CA VAL A 204 19.47 -12.85 -23.36
C VAL A 204 19.94 -12.10 -22.14
N ILE A 205 19.97 -12.79 -21.00
CA ILE A 205 20.51 -12.24 -19.75
C ILE A 205 22.02 -12.22 -19.89
N LYS A 206 22.61 -11.03 -20.09
CA LYS A 206 24.06 -10.86 -19.88
C LYS A 206 24.27 -10.72 -18.38
N GLU A 207 25.14 -11.58 -17.83
CA GLU A 207 25.51 -11.57 -16.41
C GLU A 207 25.92 -10.15 -15.97
N GLY A 208 25.28 -9.64 -14.92
CA GLY A 208 25.52 -8.28 -14.41
C GLY A 208 24.72 -7.13 -15.07
N ALA A 209 23.91 -7.39 -16.10
CA ALA A 209 23.16 -6.35 -16.82
C ALA A 209 21.73 -6.19 -16.34
N VAL A 210 21.49 -5.96 -15.05
CA VAL A 210 20.17 -5.53 -14.55
C VAL A 210 20.06 -4.01 -14.66
N THR A 211 19.49 -3.52 -15.76
CA THR A 211 19.14 -2.10 -15.84
C THR A 211 17.76 -1.89 -15.23
N LEU A 212 17.70 -1.12 -14.14
CA LEU A 212 16.43 -0.73 -13.51
C LEU A 212 15.67 0.37 -14.31
N LYS A 213 16.20 0.78 -15.47
CA LYS A 213 15.63 1.83 -16.30
C LYS A 213 14.84 1.22 -17.45
N GLY A 214 13.64 1.77 -17.68
CA GLY A 214 12.74 1.39 -18.77
C GLY A 214 11.59 0.46 -18.35
N ASP A 215 10.70 0.23 -19.28
CA ASP A 215 9.47 -0.52 -19.06
C ASP A 215 9.70 -2.03 -19.05
N ASN A 216 10.71 -2.51 -19.78
CA ASN A 216 11.17 -3.90 -19.82
C ASN A 216 12.70 -3.93 -19.66
N PRO A 217 13.24 -3.86 -18.44
CA PRO A 217 14.68 -3.96 -18.23
C PRO A 217 15.22 -5.29 -18.77
N ALA A 218 16.42 -5.26 -19.33
CA ALA A 218 17.07 -6.47 -19.85
C ALA A 218 17.17 -7.54 -18.76
N GLY A 219 16.80 -8.78 -19.09
CA GLY A 219 16.79 -9.91 -18.15
C GLY A 219 15.56 -9.98 -17.24
N TRP A 220 14.53 -9.15 -17.48
CA TRP A 220 13.28 -9.21 -16.73
C TRP A 220 12.31 -10.24 -17.31
N TYR A 221 11.53 -10.81 -16.43
CA TYR A 221 10.41 -11.71 -16.70
C TYR A 221 9.17 -11.25 -15.93
N ALA A 222 8.02 -11.75 -16.33
CA ALA A 222 6.76 -11.48 -15.64
C ALA A 222 6.81 -11.95 -14.19
N GLY A 223 6.67 -11.03 -13.26
CA GLY A 223 6.73 -11.29 -11.83
C GLY A 223 8.11 -11.12 -11.19
N LYS A 224 9.13 -10.66 -11.94
CA LYS A 224 10.47 -10.49 -11.35
C LYS A 224 10.47 -9.54 -10.15
N GLN A 225 9.74 -8.44 -10.21
CA GLN A 225 9.63 -7.53 -9.05
C GLN A 225 8.95 -8.20 -7.88
N TYR A 226 7.91 -9.02 -8.12
CA TYR A 226 7.29 -9.82 -7.08
C TYR A 226 8.30 -10.76 -6.40
N ASP A 227 9.09 -11.47 -7.21
CA ASP A 227 10.12 -12.38 -6.69
C ASP A 227 11.20 -11.63 -5.88
N ASP A 228 11.67 -10.49 -6.39
CA ASP A 228 12.70 -9.68 -5.71
C ASP A 228 12.18 -9.08 -4.40
N ASP A 229 11.00 -8.46 -4.41
CA ASP A 229 10.42 -7.84 -3.22
C ASP A 229 10.12 -8.87 -2.12
N THR A 230 9.61 -10.04 -2.51
CA THR A 230 9.33 -11.13 -1.54
C THR A 230 10.61 -11.79 -1.03
N ALA A 231 11.63 -11.96 -1.88
CA ALA A 231 12.94 -12.48 -1.48
C ALA A 231 13.65 -11.53 -0.52
N ASP A 232 13.64 -10.22 -0.79
CA ASP A 232 14.21 -9.20 0.09
C ASP A 232 13.50 -9.18 1.46
N ALA A 233 12.16 -9.25 1.47
CA ALA A 233 11.41 -9.33 2.72
C ALA A 233 11.74 -10.62 3.50
N LYS A 234 11.79 -11.78 2.84
CA LYS A 234 12.18 -13.06 3.48
C LYS A 234 13.59 -13.04 4.03
N LYS A 235 14.53 -12.36 3.34
CA LYS A 235 15.91 -12.18 3.83
C LYS A 235 15.96 -11.38 5.14
N VAL A 236 15.16 -10.30 5.26
CA VAL A 236 15.03 -9.55 6.50
C VAL A 236 14.47 -10.43 7.61
N LEU A 237 13.43 -11.22 7.34
CA LEU A 237 12.79 -12.10 8.31
C LEU A 237 13.69 -13.28 8.76
N ALA A 238 14.55 -13.75 7.86
CA ALA A 238 15.54 -14.81 8.19
C ALA A 238 16.66 -14.31 9.11
N ASP A 239 16.98 -13.01 9.11
CA ASP A 239 17.99 -12.37 9.96
C ASP A 239 17.31 -11.38 10.94
N LEU A 240 16.24 -11.82 11.59
CA LEU A 240 15.32 -10.97 12.34
C LEU A 240 16.02 -10.19 13.45
N ASP A 241 16.92 -10.81 14.21
CA ASP A 241 17.61 -10.17 15.36
C ASP A 241 18.45 -8.96 14.92
N LYS A 242 19.03 -9.01 13.71
CA LYS A 242 19.75 -7.87 13.12
C LYS A 242 18.84 -6.68 12.82
N HIS A 243 17.59 -6.95 12.46
CA HIS A 243 16.62 -5.95 12.07
C HIS A 243 15.69 -5.53 13.20
N TYR A 244 15.46 -6.41 14.15
CA TYR A 244 14.73 -6.13 15.39
C TYR A 244 15.50 -6.78 16.56
N PRO A 245 16.45 -6.06 17.18
CA PRO A 245 17.32 -6.62 18.22
C PRO A 245 16.54 -7.21 19.41
N GLY A 246 16.88 -8.43 19.78
CA GLY A 246 16.24 -9.17 20.85
C GLY A 246 14.93 -9.88 20.48
N ALA A 247 14.54 -9.87 19.21
CA ALA A 247 13.35 -10.55 18.71
C ALA A 247 13.47 -12.08 18.86
N LYS A 248 12.40 -12.74 19.37
CA LYS A 248 12.35 -14.19 19.57
C LYS A 248 11.61 -14.95 18.48
N GLY A 249 11.12 -14.25 17.47
CA GLY A 249 10.34 -14.78 16.36
C GLY A 249 9.46 -13.72 15.75
N HIS A 250 8.77 -14.06 14.68
CA HIS A 250 7.86 -13.14 14.00
C HIS A 250 6.61 -13.83 13.48
N GLU A 251 5.59 -13.03 13.23
CA GLU A 251 4.37 -13.38 12.51
C GLU A 251 4.09 -12.31 11.45
N VAL A 252 3.79 -12.70 10.21
CA VAL A 252 3.34 -11.76 9.20
C VAL A 252 1.85 -11.49 9.43
N ALA A 253 1.56 -10.39 10.14
CA ALA A 253 0.21 -10.00 10.54
C ALA A 253 -0.59 -9.40 9.38
N GLY A 254 0.08 -8.74 8.43
CA GLY A 254 -0.62 -8.14 7.30
C GLY A 254 0.27 -7.59 6.21
N PHE A 255 -0.41 -7.24 5.13
CA PHE A 255 0.18 -6.61 3.95
C PHE A 255 -0.50 -5.27 3.67
N PHE A 256 0.28 -4.33 3.17
CA PHE A 256 -0.20 -3.07 2.62
C PHE A 256 0.21 -2.94 1.16
N TYR A 257 -0.70 -2.47 0.30
CA TYR A 257 -0.45 -2.35 -1.12
C TYR A 257 -0.96 -1.03 -1.69
N TRP A 258 -0.10 -0.32 -2.41
CA TRP A 258 -0.50 0.92 -3.09
C TRP A 258 0.16 1.01 -4.47
N GLN A 259 -0.64 0.73 -5.51
CA GLN A 259 -0.18 0.60 -6.89
C GLN A 259 -1.37 0.71 -7.86
N GLY A 260 -1.13 1.02 -9.13
CA GLY A 260 -2.14 1.01 -10.21
C GLY A 260 -1.76 1.88 -11.40
N GLU A 261 -1.04 2.98 -11.18
CA GLU A 261 -0.78 4.01 -12.18
C GLU A 261 -0.02 3.48 -13.40
N LYS A 262 0.90 2.53 -13.20
CA LYS A 262 1.63 1.91 -14.31
C LYS A 262 0.71 1.04 -15.18
N ASP A 263 -0.21 0.31 -14.57
CA ASP A 263 -1.20 -0.50 -15.28
C ASP A 263 -2.23 0.37 -16.01
N ALA A 264 -2.58 1.54 -15.47
CA ALA A 264 -3.48 2.49 -16.14
C ALA A 264 -2.96 2.97 -17.50
N GLY A 265 -1.64 2.92 -17.71
CA GLY A 265 -0.99 3.21 -19.00
C GLY A 265 -1.16 2.12 -20.06
N ASN A 266 -1.67 0.93 -19.71
CA ASN A 266 -1.84 -0.20 -20.63
C ASN A 266 -3.27 -0.77 -20.51
N PRO A 267 -4.09 -0.71 -21.58
CA PRO A 267 -5.49 -1.13 -21.51
C PRO A 267 -5.67 -2.62 -21.22
N VAL A 268 -4.73 -3.46 -21.65
CA VAL A 268 -4.76 -4.90 -21.40
C VAL A 268 -4.45 -5.21 -19.94
N TRP A 269 -3.41 -4.60 -19.39
CA TRP A 269 -3.08 -4.77 -17.97
C TRP A 269 -4.21 -4.25 -17.07
N ALA A 270 -4.81 -3.09 -17.43
CA ALA A 270 -5.95 -2.56 -16.69
C ALA A 270 -7.18 -3.48 -16.74
N ALA A 271 -7.42 -4.16 -17.87
CA ALA A 271 -8.53 -5.11 -18.00
C ALA A 271 -8.33 -6.38 -17.15
N HIS A 272 -7.10 -6.81 -16.97
CA HIS A 272 -6.75 -8.02 -16.19
C HIS A 272 -6.35 -7.71 -14.73
N TYR A 273 -6.36 -6.44 -14.32
CA TYR A 273 -5.88 -5.99 -13.02
C TYR A 273 -6.56 -6.69 -11.84
N GLU A 274 -7.89 -6.83 -11.89
CA GLU A 274 -8.65 -7.47 -10.82
C GLU A 274 -8.23 -8.92 -10.58
N LYS A 275 -8.13 -9.72 -11.66
CA LYS A 275 -7.67 -11.11 -11.60
C LYS A 275 -6.27 -11.22 -10.97
N ASN A 276 -5.37 -10.34 -11.41
CA ASN A 276 -3.99 -10.31 -10.93
C ASN A 276 -3.93 -9.87 -9.45
N LEU A 277 -4.77 -8.92 -9.03
CA LEU A 277 -4.83 -8.45 -7.64
C LEU A 277 -5.34 -9.54 -6.69
N VAL A 278 -6.39 -10.27 -7.08
CA VAL A 278 -6.88 -11.43 -6.32
C VAL A 278 -5.77 -12.48 -6.18
N GLN A 279 -5.07 -12.77 -7.26
CA GLN A 279 -3.96 -13.72 -7.27
C GLN A 279 -2.78 -13.23 -6.40
N LEU A 280 -2.47 -11.92 -6.42
CA LEU A 280 -1.43 -11.31 -5.59
C LEU A 280 -1.70 -11.50 -4.09
N ILE A 281 -2.93 -11.22 -3.65
CA ILE A 281 -3.33 -11.39 -2.25
C ILE A 281 -3.14 -12.86 -1.81
N LYS A 282 -3.58 -13.80 -2.64
CA LYS A 282 -3.46 -15.24 -2.36
C LYS A 282 -2.00 -15.71 -2.38
N ALA A 283 -1.20 -15.24 -3.34
CA ALA A 283 0.20 -15.60 -3.47
C ALA A 283 1.04 -15.10 -2.29
N LEU A 284 0.85 -13.85 -1.87
CA LEU A 284 1.56 -13.30 -0.71
C LEU A 284 1.26 -14.08 0.58
N ARG A 285 -0.01 -14.38 0.85
CA ARG A 285 -0.39 -15.20 2.01
C ARG A 285 0.25 -16.58 1.99
N LYS A 286 0.32 -17.22 0.81
CA LYS A 286 0.97 -18.52 0.62
C LYS A 286 2.47 -18.42 0.82
N ASP A 287 3.13 -17.46 0.17
CA ASP A 287 4.59 -17.34 0.15
C ASP A 287 5.20 -16.98 1.51
N PHE A 288 4.43 -16.29 2.36
CA PHE A 288 4.82 -15.99 3.74
C PHE A 288 4.22 -16.95 4.76
N ASN A 289 3.57 -18.04 4.31
CA ASN A 289 2.89 -19.01 5.20
C ASN A 289 1.95 -18.34 6.22
N SER A 290 1.22 -17.31 5.77
CA SER A 290 0.37 -16.48 6.63
C SER A 290 -1.05 -16.37 6.05
N PRO A 291 -1.82 -17.48 6.05
CA PRO A 291 -3.13 -17.54 5.40
C PRO A 291 -4.14 -16.55 5.98
N ASN A 292 -3.97 -16.17 7.24
CA ASN A 292 -4.85 -15.25 7.95
C ASN A 292 -4.37 -13.79 7.94
N ALA A 293 -3.20 -13.51 7.33
CA ALA A 293 -2.67 -12.15 7.26
C ALA A 293 -3.68 -11.20 6.62
N LYS A 294 -3.89 -10.07 7.28
CA LYS A 294 -4.81 -9.04 6.82
C LYS A 294 -4.20 -8.31 5.60
N PHE A 295 -5.05 -7.74 4.76
CA PHE A 295 -4.58 -7.03 3.57
C PHE A 295 -5.30 -5.69 3.42
N VAL A 296 -4.55 -4.61 3.37
CA VAL A 296 -5.09 -3.26 3.18
C VAL A 296 -4.48 -2.66 1.92
N LEU A 297 -5.33 -2.12 1.05
CA LEU A 297 -4.88 -1.46 -0.16
C LEU A 297 -5.46 -0.05 -0.32
N GLY A 298 -4.67 0.83 -0.95
CA GLY A 298 -5.11 2.15 -1.37
C GLY A 298 -5.46 2.17 -2.86
N THR A 299 -6.53 2.86 -3.24
CA THR A 299 -6.82 3.11 -4.66
C THR A 299 -5.85 4.15 -5.22
N MET A 300 -5.80 4.31 -6.54
CA MET A 300 -5.09 5.45 -7.13
C MET A 300 -5.79 6.77 -6.77
N GLY A 301 -5.04 7.78 -6.36
CA GLY A 301 -5.61 9.05 -5.91
C GLY A 301 -6.34 9.84 -7.01
N GLU A 302 -5.96 9.68 -8.28
CA GLU A 302 -6.62 10.32 -9.42
C GLU A 302 -7.89 9.61 -9.88
N SER A 303 -8.12 8.37 -9.43
CA SER A 303 -9.28 7.60 -9.87
C SER A 303 -10.55 8.01 -9.13
N ILE A 304 -11.57 8.36 -9.90
CA ILE A 304 -12.86 8.86 -9.40
C ILE A 304 -13.93 7.81 -9.65
N LYS A 305 -14.72 7.49 -8.62
CA LYS A 305 -15.86 6.58 -8.73
C LYS A 305 -16.81 7.00 -9.85
N GLY A 306 -17.20 6.04 -10.69
CA GLY A 306 -18.08 6.27 -11.84
C GLY A 306 -17.39 6.84 -13.07
N LYS A 307 -16.10 7.19 -13.04
CA LYS A 307 -15.32 7.52 -14.23
C LYS A 307 -14.76 6.26 -14.87
N GLY A 308 -14.99 6.11 -16.17
CA GLY A 308 -14.49 4.99 -16.97
C GLY A 308 -12.98 5.09 -17.30
N GLY A 309 -12.59 4.39 -18.36
CA GLY A 309 -11.20 4.28 -18.81
C GLY A 309 -10.38 3.30 -17.99
N ASN A 310 -9.08 3.23 -18.24
CA ASN A 310 -8.21 2.28 -17.56
C ASN A 310 -8.11 2.55 -16.05
N GLY A 311 -8.04 3.82 -15.64
CA GLY A 311 -8.06 4.21 -14.22
C GLY A 311 -9.35 3.79 -13.51
N GLY A 312 -10.50 3.88 -14.21
CA GLY A 312 -11.79 3.40 -13.71
C GLY A 312 -11.80 1.88 -13.52
N LYS A 313 -11.30 1.10 -14.50
CA LYS A 313 -11.19 -0.36 -14.40
C LYS A 313 -10.33 -0.79 -13.19
N ILE A 314 -9.21 -0.12 -12.95
CA ILE A 314 -8.34 -0.39 -11.80
C ILE A 314 -9.04 -0.01 -10.50
N LEU A 315 -9.74 1.10 -10.44
CA LEU A 315 -10.54 1.48 -9.27
C LEU A 315 -11.60 0.43 -8.95
N GLU A 316 -12.34 -0.02 -9.95
CA GLU A 316 -13.36 -1.08 -9.77
C GLU A 316 -12.71 -2.39 -9.30
N ALA A 317 -11.52 -2.73 -9.80
CA ALA A 317 -10.75 -3.89 -9.33
C ALA A 317 -10.34 -3.77 -7.85
N HIS A 318 -9.89 -2.59 -7.43
CA HIS A 318 -9.59 -2.32 -6.02
C HIS A 318 -10.83 -2.44 -5.13
N LEU A 319 -11.97 -1.93 -5.58
CA LEU A 319 -13.24 -2.01 -4.85
C LEU A 319 -13.81 -3.44 -4.85
N ALA A 320 -13.56 -4.21 -5.91
CA ALA A 320 -14.04 -5.59 -6.02
C ALA A 320 -13.45 -6.53 -4.96
N VAL A 321 -12.21 -6.29 -4.51
CA VAL A 321 -11.55 -7.11 -3.48
C VAL A 321 -11.82 -6.64 -2.05
N ASP A 322 -12.52 -5.52 -1.86
CA ASP A 322 -12.86 -5.02 -0.52
C ASP A 322 -13.68 -6.03 0.26
N GLY A 323 -13.26 -6.33 1.48
CA GLY A 323 -13.90 -7.37 2.29
C GLY A 323 -15.24 -6.98 2.90
N ALA A 324 -15.64 -5.71 2.84
CA ALA A 324 -16.93 -5.24 3.34
C ALA A 324 -17.95 -5.11 2.21
N THR A 325 -17.53 -4.62 1.04
CA THR A 325 -18.43 -4.24 -0.07
C THR A 325 -18.08 -4.91 -1.39
N GLY A 326 -16.96 -5.62 -1.46
CA GLY A 326 -16.50 -6.30 -2.66
C GLY A 326 -17.21 -7.63 -2.94
N LYS A 327 -16.84 -8.26 -4.04
CA LYS A 327 -17.52 -9.45 -4.56
C LYS A 327 -16.89 -10.80 -4.20
N TYR A 328 -15.75 -10.78 -3.46
CA TYR A 328 -15.00 -12.00 -3.10
C TYR A 328 -15.29 -12.43 -1.66
N PRO A 329 -16.09 -13.51 -1.44
CA PRO A 329 -16.46 -13.96 -0.10
C PRO A 329 -15.25 -14.32 0.79
N GLU A 330 -14.18 -14.85 0.18
CA GLU A 330 -12.94 -15.20 0.88
C GLU A 330 -12.18 -14.02 1.45
N PHE A 331 -12.48 -12.80 1.01
CA PHE A 331 -11.87 -11.56 1.50
C PHE A 331 -12.67 -10.88 2.60
N LYS A 332 -13.85 -11.42 2.93
CA LYS A 332 -14.71 -10.86 3.97
C LYS A 332 -14.01 -10.82 5.33
N GLY A 333 -13.87 -9.61 5.89
CA GLY A 333 -13.27 -9.36 7.20
C GLY A 333 -11.74 -9.52 7.26
N ASN A 334 -11.07 -9.68 6.10
CA ASN A 334 -9.61 -9.81 6.06
C ASN A 334 -8.92 -8.99 4.95
N VAL A 335 -9.70 -8.29 4.10
CA VAL A 335 -9.21 -7.31 3.13
C VAL A 335 -9.97 -5.99 3.31
N ALA A 336 -9.29 -4.86 3.20
CA ALA A 336 -9.92 -3.53 3.19
C ALA A 336 -9.33 -2.66 2.08
N THR A 337 -10.19 -1.90 1.40
CA THR A 337 -9.80 -0.95 0.35
C THR A 337 -10.05 0.47 0.79
N ILE A 338 -9.02 1.30 0.76
CA ILE A 338 -9.09 2.73 1.07
C ILE A 338 -9.26 3.52 -0.23
N TYR A 339 -10.37 4.22 -0.34
CA TYR A 339 -10.60 5.16 -1.44
C TYR A 339 -9.83 6.45 -1.20
N THR A 340 -8.66 6.59 -1.84
CA THR A 340 -7.69 7.65 -1.55
C THR A 340 -7.96 8.97 -2.28
N HIS A 341 -8.86 9.00 -3.27
CA HIS A 341 -9.12 10.21 -4.08
C HIS A 341 -9.42 11.47 -3.23
N PRO A 342 -10.24 11.42 -2.17
CA PRO A 342 -10.50 12.62 -1.36
C PRO A 342 -9.26 13.19 -0.65
N MET A 343 -8.23 12.35 -0.43
CA MET A 343 -6.95 12.73 0.19
C MET A 343 -5.90 13.19 -0.83
N ALA A 344 -6.11 12.92 -2.12
CA ALA A 344 -5.14 13.15 -3.19
C ALA A 344 -5.09 14.63 -3.63
N GLN A 345 -4.59 15.49 -2.78
CA GLN A 345 -4.43 16.91 -3.09
C GLN A 345 -3.24 17.15 -4.03
N GLY A 346 -3.49 17.87 -5.13
CA GLY A 346 -2.44 18.23 -6.09
C GLY A 346 -2.26 17.25 -7.24
N GLY A 347 -3.17 16.27 -7.39
CA GLY A 347 -3.14 15.28 -8.46
C GLY A 347 -2.04 14.24 -8.32
N SER A 348 -2.11 13.20 -9.12
CA SER A 348 -1.13 12.09 -9.08
C SER A 348 0.01 12.26 -10.05
N GLY A 349 -0.14 12.91 -11.14
CA GLY A 349 0.85 13.07 -12.21
C GLY A 349 2.30 12.72 -11.87
N ASN A 350 3.24 12.98 -12.72
CA ASN A 350 4.67 12.71 -12.45
C ASN A 350 5.23 13.39 -11.18
N GLY A 351 4.48 14.32 -10.59
CA GLY A 351 4.80 14.98 -9.34
C GLY A 351 4.36 14.25 -8.07
N HIS A 352 3.75 13.07 -8.16
CA HIS A 352 3.34 12.27 -6.99
C HIS A 352 2.67 13.16 -5.93
N TYR A 353 1.48 13.67 -6.26
CA TYR A 353 0.72 14.62 -5.44
C TYR A 353 1.46 15.94 -5.15
N GLY A 354 2.39 16.34 -6.04
CA GLY A 354 3.25 17.52 -5.84
C GLY A 354 4.24 17.39 -4.68
N GLY A 355 4.52 16.16 -4.24
CA GLY A 355 5.37 15.88 -3.07
C GLY A 355 4.74 16.32 -1.76
N LYS A 356 3.39 16.46 -1.69
CA LYS A 356 2.70 16.86 -0.46
C LYS A 356 2.72 15.75 0.57
N ALA A 357 3.39 15.97 1.69
CA ALA A 357 3.49 15.03 2.79
C ALA A 357 2.12 14.67 3.38
N GLU A 358 1.19 15.64 3.41
CA GLU A 358 -0.16 15.41 3.95
C GLU A 358 -0.90 14.27 3.22
N VAL A 359 -0.71 14.11 1.90
CA VAL A 359 -1.33 13.01 1.16
C VAL A 359 -0.84 11.66 1.66
N TYR A 360 0.47 11.51 1.85
CA TYR A 360 1.07 10.27 2.35
C TYR A 360 0.70 9.98 3.80
N MET A 361 0.60 11.02 4.62
CA MET A 361 0.18 10.88 6.02
C MET A 361 -1.30 10.50 6.11
N ASP A 362 -2.20 11.23 5.43
CA ASP A 362 -3.65 10.98 5.46
C ASP A 362 -3.98 9.57 4.92
N VAL A 363 -3.34 9.16 3.81
CA VAL A 363 -3.47 7.80 3.27
C VAL A 363 -2.91 6.75 4.25
N GLY A 364 -1.73 7.02 4.83
CA GLY A 364 -1.10 6.14 5.81
C GLY A 364 -1.95 5.96 7.07
N GLU A 365 -2.55 7.02 7.59
CA GLU A 365 -3.49 6.96 8.71
C GLU A 365 -4.73 6.14 8.34
N ALA A 366 -5.33 6.39 7.19
CA ALA A 366 -6.50 5.64 6.74
C ALA A 366 -6.20 4.13 6.55
N MET A 367 -5.05 3.80 5.95
CA MET A 367 -4.62 2.41 5.79
C MET A 367 -4.32 1.76 7.15
N GLY A 368 -3.61 2.46 8.03
CA GLY A 368 -3.31 1.98 9.38
C GLY A 368 -4.57 1.72 10.20
N GLN A 369 -5.53 2.64 10.17
CA GLN A 369 -6.83 2.48 10.84
C GLN A 369 -7.58 1.25 10.31
N ALA A 370 -7.64 1.07 9.00
CA ALA A 370 -8.29 -0.10 8.41
C ALA A 370 -7.62 -1.41 8.83
N MET A 371 -6.28 -1.44 8.93
CA MET A 371 -5.57 -2.61 9.44
C MET A 371 -5.94 -2.90 10.89
N VAL A 372 -5.94 -1.89 11.75
CA VAL A 372 -6.34 -2.04 13.16
C VAL A 372 -7.76 -2.59 13.28
N GLU A 373 -8.68 -2.16 12.42
CA GLU A 373 -10.05 -2.67 12.39
C GLU A 373 -10.14 -4.14 11.92
N LEU A 374 -9.31 -4.52 10.96
CA LEU A 374 -9.23 -5.91 10.51
C LEU A 374 -8.61 -6.84 11.56
N LEU A 375 -7.61 -6.35 12.31
CA LEU A 375 -6.94 -7.15 13.37
C LEU A 375 -7.86 -7.46 14.56
N LYS A 376 -8.93 -6.67 14.77
CA LYS A 376 -9.95 -6.93 15.82
C LYS A 376 -10.93 -8.06 15.46
N LYS A 377 -10.93 -8.50 14.20
CA LYS A 377 -11.82 -9.56 13.65
C LYS A 377 -11.08 -10.89 13.55
#